data_f7567ab81c8879ad3c896a5e545a3fe4
#
_entry.id   f7567ab81c8879ad3c896a5e545a3fe4
#
_cell.length_a   1.000
_cell.length_b   1.000
_cell.length_c   1.000
_cell.angle_alpha   90.00
_cell.angle_beta   90.00
_cell.angle_gamma   90.00
#
_symmetry.space_group_name_H-M   'P 1'
#
loop_
_entity.id
_entity.type
_entity.pdbx_description
1 polymer ?
#
loop_
_entity_poly.entity_id
_entity_poly.type
_entity_poly.pdbx_seq_one_letter_code
_entity_poly.pdbx_strand_id
1 'polypeptide(L)'
;MYKRQVADGVLQHYLLSSYSARRLGLATTGNAGGVYNLVAHPTTDAGLEQLAADMGEGLLVTELMGQGVNTVTGDYSRGAAGYVVRNGAIAEPVDEITIAGNMLEMLQAVEAVGSDIDTRSGIHTGSVLIGAMTVAGS
;
A
#
# COMPACT_ATOMS: atom_id res chain seq x y z
N MET A 1 -0.68 -22.88 0.00
CA MET A 1 0.78 -22.77 0.20
C MET A 1 1.12 -21.30 0.36
N TYR A 2 1.62 -20.91 1.53
CA TYR A 2 2.06 -19.52 1.77
C TYR A 2 3.45 -19.33 1.16
N LYS A 3 3.60 -18.26 0.36
CA LYS A 3 4.89 -17.85 -0.19
C LYS A 3 5.23 -16.49 0.41
N ARG A 4 6.23 -16.43 1.29
CA ARG A 4 6.73 -15.13 1.77
C ARG A 4 7.58 -14.50 0.68
N GLN A 5 7.00 -13.51 -0.01
CA GLN A 5 7.72 -12.75 -1.04
C GLN A 5 8.65 -11.72 -0.41
N VAL A 6 8.20 -11.10 0.67
CA VAL A 6 8.98 -10.12 1.43
C VAL A 6 8.97 -10.55 2.91
N ALA A 7 10.11 -10.54 3.55
CA ALA A 7 10.25 -10.77 4.99
C ALA A 7 11.25 -9.76 5.54
N ASP A 8 10.88 -9.09 6.63
CA ASP A 8 11.69 -8.08 7.29
C ASP A 8 12.21 -6.99 6.32
N GLY A 9 11.32 -6.55 5.40
CA GLY A 9 11.63 -5.57 4.37
C GLY A 9 12.50 -6.08 3.21
N VAL A 10 12.91 -7.35 3.22
CA VAL A 10 13.78 -7.94 2.21
C VAL A 10 12.98 -8.82 1.25
N LEU A 11 13.13 -8.57 -0.06
CA LEU A 11 12.53 -9.42 -1.10
C LEU A 11 13.18 -10.82 -1.09
N GLN A 12 12.38 -11.84 -0.80
CA GLN A 12 12.82 -13.23 -0.74
C GLN A 12 12.57 -13.96 -2.05
N HIS A 13 11.43 -13.72 -2.68
CA HIS A 13 11.01 -14.45 -3.88
C HIS A 13 10.27 -13.54 -4.85
N TYR A 14 10.56 -13.70 -6.14
CA TYR A 14 9.72 -13.14 -7.20
C TYR A 14 8.44 -13.95 -7.40
N LEU A 15 7.44 -13.31 -8.00
CA LEU A 15 6.22 -13.95 -8.49
C LEU A 15 6.41 -14.22 -9.99
N LEU A 16 6.70 -15.47 -10.34
CA LEU A 16 7.12 -15.83 -11.70
C LEU A 16 6.15 -16.81 -12.36
N SER A 17 5.65 -16.43 -13.53
CA SER A 17 5.09 -17.36 -14.50
C SER A 17 6.21 -18.19 -15.13
N SER A 18 5.87 -19.22 -15.92
CA SER A 18 6.87 -19.99 -16.69
C SER A 18 7.59 -19.13 -17.71
N TYR A 19 6.93 -18.10 -18.27
CA TYR A 19 7.55 -17.17 -19.22
C TYR A 19 8.57 -16.27 -18.53
N SER A 20 8.15 -15.55 -17.46
CA SER A 20 9.04 -14.64 -16.74
C SER A 20 10.22 -15.38 -16.09
N ALA A 21 9.98 -16.58 -15.56
CA ALA A 21 11.04 -17.41 -15.01
C ALA A 21 12.13 -17.74 -16.06
N ARG A 22 11.72 -18.18 -17.25
CA ARG A 22 12.67 -18.45 -18.35
C ARG A 22 13.45 -17.22 -18.78
N ARG A 23 12.78 -16.04 -18.85
CA ARG A 23 13.44 -14.78 -19.19
C ARG A 23 14.52 -14.37 -18.18
N LEU A 24 14.32 -14.71 -16.92
CA LEU A 24 15.24 -14.39 -15.82
C LEU A 24 16.23 -15.52 -15.49
N GLY A 25 16.17 -16.66 -16.18
CA GLY A 25 16.99 -17.83 -15.86
C GLY A 25 16.66 -18.46 -14.50
N LEU A 26 15.41 -18.30 -14.04
CA LEU A 26 14.93 -18.76 -12.73
C LEU A 26 13.86 -19.86 -12.88
N ALA A 27 13.52 -20.50 -11.76
CA ALA A 27 12.41 -21.44 -11.71
C ALA A 27 11.07 -20.71 -11.54
N THR A 28 10.02 -21.25 -12.17
CA THR A 28 8.66 -20.71 -11.99
C THR A 28 8.17 -20.88 -10.56
N THR A 29 7.41 -19.89 -10.09
CA THR A 29 6.74 -19.96 -8.78
C THR A 29 5.29 -20.42 -8.88
N GLY A 30 4.82 -20.78 -10.09
CA GLY A 30 3.45 -21.23 -10.34
C GLY A 30 2.42 -20.10 -10.31
N ASN A 31 2.83 -18.86 -10.53
CA ASN A 31 1.97 -17.67 -10.48
C ASN A 31 1.66 -17.12 -11.87
N ALA A 32 1.17 -17.96 -12.79
CA ALA A 32 0.86 -17.55 -14.17
C ALA A 32 -0.21 -16.46 -14.25
N GLY A 33 -1.18 -16.47 -13.35
CA GLY A 33 -2.27 -15.49 -13.28
C GLY A 33 -2.06 -14.37 -12.24
N GLY A 34 -0.85 -14.25 -11.67
CA GLY A 34 -0.56 -13.32 -10.59
C GLY A 34 -0.81 -13.90 -9.20
N VAL A 35 -1.08 -13.06 -8.22
CA VAL A 35 -1.41 -13.46 -6.85
C VAL A 35 -2.92 -13.62 -6.69
N TYR A 36 -3.36 -14.67 -6.01
CA TYR A 36 -4.76 -14.84 -5.64
C TYR A 36 -5.08 -14.12 -4.34
N ASN A 37 -4.21 -14.28 -3.34
CA ASN A 37 -4.29 -13.54 -2.09
C ASN A 37 -2.92 -12.96 -1.75
N LEU A 38 -2.91 -11.67 -1.46
CA LEU A 38 -1.75 -10.96 -0.92
C LEU A 38 -2.08 -10.58 0.53
N VAL A 39 -1.22 -10.94 1.46
CA VAL A 39 -1.41 -10.62 2.87
C VAL A 39 -0.28 -9.72 3.34
N ALA A 40 -0.62 -8.52 3.79
CA ALA A 40 0.28 -7.67 4.56
C ALA A 40 0.02 -7.95 6.05
N HIS A 41 1.03 -8.47 6.75
CA HIS A 41 0.90 -8.73 8.18
C HIS A 41 0.93 -7.42 8.97
N PRO A 42 0.09 -7.28 10.01
CA PRO A 42 0.16 -6.13 10.90
C PRO A 42 1.53 -5.99 11.54
N THR A 43 1.97 -4.75 11.70
CA THR A 43 3.20 -4.41 12.43
C THR A 43 2.90 -3.84 13.82
N THR A 44 1.62 -3.58 14.10
CA THR A 44 1.11 -3.05 15.37
C THR A 44 -0.28 -3.62 15.66
N ASP A 45 -0.69 -3.60 16.91
CA ASP A 45 -2.05 -3.94 17.33
C ASP A 45 -3.04 -2.77 17.13
N ALA A 46 -2.55 -1.59 16.71
CA ALA A 46 -3.37 -0.41 16.44
C ALA A 46 -4.26 -0.64 15.20
N GLY A 47 -5.48 -0.11 15.25
CA GLY A 47 -6.38 0.02 14.09
C GLY A 47 -6.40 1.46 13.57
N LEU A 48 -7.30 1.74 12.63
CA LEU A 48 -7.41 3.03 11.94
C LEU A 48 -7.43 4.24 12.89
N GLU A 49 -8.26 4.20 13.93
CA GLU A 49 -8.42 5.35 14.84
C GLU A 49 -7.12 5.67 15.58
N GLN A 50 -6.41 4.64 16.03
CA GLN A 50 -5.12 4.83 16.71
C GLN A 50 -4.03 5.31 15.75
N LEU A 51 -3.99 4.77 14.53
CA LEU A 51 -3.05 5.23 13.51
C LEU A 51 -3.31 6.68 13.10
N ALA A 52 -4.57 7.11 13.04
CA ALA A 52 -4.92 8.51 12.81
C ALA A 52 -4.47 9.39 13.99
N ALA A 53 -4.64 8.91 15.24
CA ALA A 53 -4.14 9.61 16.42
C ALA A 53 -2.61 9.75 16.40
N ASP A 54 -1.90 8.70 16.04
CA ASP A 54 -0.44 8.69 15.96
C ASP A 54 0.08 9.60 14.82
N MET A 55 -0.66 9.68 13.70
CA MET A 55 -0.36 10.58 12.58
C MET A 55 -0.47 12.05 12.99
N GLY A 56 -1.41 12.41 13.84
CA GLY A 56 -1.64 13.77 14.30
C GLY A 56 -2.24 14.68 13.22
N GLU A 57 -1.48 15.07 12.22
CA GLU A 57 -1.90 15.89 11.07
C GLU A 57 -1.63 15.15 9.77
N GLY A 58 -2.63 15.04 8.91
CA GLY A 58 -2.45 14.34 7.64
C GLY A 58 -3.74 14.09 6.87
N LEU A 59 -3.73 13.04 6.07
CA LEU A 59 -4.81 12.66 5.17
C LEU A 59 -5.15 11.17 5.33
N LEU A 60 -6.39 10.87 5.65
CA LEU A 60 -6.95 9.53 5.53
C LEU A 60 -7.52 9.35 4.12
N VAL A 61 -6.86 8.57 3.29
CA VAL A 61 -7.33 8.22 1.95
C VAL A 61 -8.26 7.02 2.04
N THR A 62 -9.50 7.17 1.58
CA THR A 62 -10.50 6.09 1.55
C THR A 62 -10.81 5.62 0.14
N GLU A 63 -10.52 6.43 -0.87
CA GLU A 63 -10.75 6.10 -2.27
C GLU A 63 -9.58 6.56 -3.13
N LEU A 64 -9.24 5.71 -4.11
CA LEU A 64 -8.22 6.00 -5.13
C LEU A 64 -8.84 5.91 -6.52
N MET A 65 -8.66 6.94 -7.32
CA MET A 65 -9.21 7.07 -8.67
C MET A 65 -8.11 6.96 -9.73
N GLY A 66 -8.48 6.37 -10.88
CA GLY A 66 -7.59 6.25 -12.02
C GLY A 66 -6.49 5.19 -11.85
N GLN A 67 -5.61 5.12 -12.85
CA GLN A 67 -4.44 4.27 -12.89
C GLN A 67 -3.21 5.15 -13.09
N GLY A 68 -2.43 5.35 -12.05
CA GLY A 68 -1.30 6.27 -12.07
C GLY A 68 -0.03 5.66 -11.49
N VAL A 69 0.27 4.41 -11.87
CA VAL A 69 1.48 3.72 -11.44
C VAL A 69 2.32 3.34 -12.66
N ASN A 70 3.52 3.89 -12.76
CA ASN A 70 4.51 3.44 -13.73
C ASN A 70 5.37 2.34 -13.07
N THR A 71 5.14 1.09 -13.45
CA THR A 71 5.85 -0.06 -12.86
C THR A 71 7.33 -0.15 -13.27
N VAL A 72 7.80 0.67 -14.21
CA VAL A 72 9.19 0.71 -14.64
C VAL A 72 9.99 1.73 -13.84
N THR A 73 9.43 2.95 -13.67
CA THR A 73 10.11 4.04 -12.96
C THR A 73 9.73 4.11 -11.47
N GLY A 74 8.62 3.48 -11.10
CA GLY A 74 8.04 3.59 -9.76
C GLY A 74 7.19 4.84 -9.55
N ASP A 75 7.05 5.71 -10.55
CA ASP A 75 6.26 6.92 -10.39
C ASP A 75 4.80 6.59 -10.08
N TYR A 76 4.26 7.27 -9.08
CA TYR A 76 2.91 7.11 -8.57
C TYR A 76 2.20 8.45 -8.56
N SER A 77 1.03 8.52 -9.17
CA SER A 77 0.17 9.71 -9.12
C SER A 77 -1.29 9.29 -9.33
N ARG A 78 -2.13 9.47 -8.33
CA ARG A 78 -3.54 9.07 -8.40
C ARG A 78 -4.44 10.13 -7.80
N GLY A 79 -5.62 10.29 -8.41
CA GLY A 79 -6.72 10.97 -7.76
C GLY A 79 -7.11 10.26 -6.47
N ALA A 80 -7.51 11.01 -5.47
CA ALA A 80 -7.90 10.49 -4.18
C ALA A 80 -9.04 11.28 -3.55
N ALA A 81 -9.79 10.60 -2.68
CA ALA A 81 -10.76 11.18 -1.79
C ALA A 81 -10.61 10.57 -0.40
N GLY A 82 -11.06 11.28 0.61
CA GLY A 82 -10.97 10.82 1.98
C GLY A 82 -11.30 11.89 3.01
N TYR A 83 -10.50 11.97 4.06
CA TYR A 83 -10.72 12.89 5.17
C TYR A 83 -9.42 13.52 5.61
N VAL A 84 -9.46 14.79 5.98
CA VAL A 84 -8.35 15.43 6.69
C VAL A 84 -8.30 14.87 8.11
N VAL A 85 -7.11 14.64 8.61
CA VAL A 85 -6.87 14.30 10.01
C VAL A 85 -6.24 15.51 10.69
N ARG A 86 -6.85 15.98 11.79
CA ARG A 86 -6.37 17.12 12.59
C ARG A 86 -6.31 16.74 14.06
N ASN A 87 -5.19 17.03 14.70
CA ASN A 87 -4.95 16.69 16.10
C ASN A 87 -5.27 15.21 16.40
N GLY A 88 -4.95 14.31 15.47
CA GLY A 88 -5.19 12.89 15.61
C GLY A 88 -6.65 12.44 15.43
N ALA A 89 -7.54 13.31 15.00
CA ALA A 89 -8.93 12.99 14.76
C ALA A 89 -9.33 13.17 13.30
N ILE A 90 -10.18 12.26 12.80
CA ILE A 90 -10.78 12.37 11.47
C ILE A 90 -11.72 13.58 11.46
N ALA A 91 -11.50 14.50 10.55
CA ALA A 91 -12.19 15.79 10.46
C ALA A 91 -13.03 15.90 9.17
N GLU A 92 -12.85 16.97 8.42
CA GLU A 92 -13.65 17.24 7.23
C GLU A 92 -13.31 16.32 6.05
N PRO A 93 -14.28 15.97 5.20
CA PRO A 93 -14.02 15.23 3.98
C PRO A 93 -13.25 16.09 2.99
N VAL A 94 -12.43 15.41 2.16
CA VAL A 94 -11.71 16.02 1.05
C VAL A 94 -11.86 15.16 -0.19
N ASP A 95 -12.02 15.79 -1.34
CA ASP A 95 -12.20 15.15 -2.64
C ASP A 95 -11.39 15.91 -3.70
N GLU A 96 -11.33 15.34 -4.91
CA GLU A 96 -10.64 15.92 -6.06
C GLU A 96 -9.16 16.28 -5.79
N ILE A 97 -8.52 15.57 -4.88
CA ILE A 97 -7.09 15.72 -4.62
C ILE A 97 -6.27 14.71 -5.43
N THR A 98 -5.00 15.00 -5.58
CA THR A 98 -4.03 14.09 -6.16
C THR A 98 -2.96 13.76 -5.13
N ILE A 99 -2.69 12.47 -4.94
CA ILE A 99 -1.55 12.00 -4.16
C ILE A 99 -0.48 11.48 -5.12
N ALA A 100 0.78 11.86 -4.86
CA ALA A 100 1.90 11.52 -5.72
C ALA A 100 3.15 11.17 -4.94
N GLY A 101 4.01 10.34 -5.55
CA GLY A 101 5.27 9.88 -4.98
C GLY A 101 5.99 8.90 -5.88
N ASN A 102 6.95 8.18 -5.32
CA ASN A 102 7.59 7.05 -5.96
C ASN A 102 7.29 5.79 -5.13
N MET A 103 6.87 4.70 -5.79
CA MET A 103 6.46 3.45 -5.11
C MET A 103 7.53 2.90 -4.17
N LEU A 104 8.81 2.98 -4.54
CA LEU A 104 9.89 2.49 -3.69
C LEU A 104 10.03 3.34 -2.43
N GLU A 105 10.00 4.66 -2.59
CA GLU A 105 10.05 5.61 -1.47
C GLU A 105 8.83 5.46 -0.56
N MET A 106 7.63 5.32 -1.14
CA MET A 106 6.39 5.06 -0.38
C MET A 106 6.48 3.79 0.45
N LEU A 107 6.99 2.69 -0.14
CA LEU A 107 7.16 1.43 0.59
C LEU A 107 8.21 1.54 1.71
N GLN A 108 9.25 2.33 1.52
CA GLN A 108 10.25 2.61 2.55
C GLN A 108 9.74 3.55 3.65
N ALA A 109 8.75 4.38 3.33
CA ALA A 109 8.11 5.31 4.25
C ALA A 109 6.90 4.71 5.00
N VAL A 110 6.61 3.42 4.84
CA VAL A 110 5.58 2.74 5.64
C VAL A 110 6.05 2.66 7.09
N GLU A 111 5.32 3.35 7.96
CA GLU A 111 5.59 3.40 9.40
C GLU A 111 4.86 2.31 10.16
N ALA A 112 3.62 2.02 9.76
CA ALA A 112 2.82 0.98 10.39
C ALA A 112 1.80 0.36 9.43
N VAL A 113 1.49 -0.91 9.70
CA VAL A 113 0.35 -1.65 9.15
C VAL A 113 -0.54 -2.06 10.31
N GLY A 114 -1.77 -1.59 10.30
CA GLY A 114 -2.74 -1.79 11.36
C GLY A 114 -3.28 -3.21 11.45
N SER A 115 -3.91 -3.51 12.58
CA SER A 115 -4.55 -4.81 12.87
C SER A 115 -5.99 -4.92 12.36
N ASP A 116 -6.55 -3.85 11.84
CA ASP A 116 -7.91 -3.73 11.27
C ASP A 116 -8.00 -4.34 9.86
N ILE A 117 -7.60 -5.61 9.73
CA ILE A 117 -7.45 -6.30 8.44
C ILE A 117 -8.78 -6.42 7.71
N ASP A 118 -8.86 -5.88 6.50
CA ASP A 118 -9.94 -6.14 5.56
C ASP A 118 -9.66 -7.42 4.75
N THR A 119 -10.60 -8.35 4.81
CA THR A 119 -10.52 -9.67 4.13
C THR A 119 -11.55 -9.83 3.01
N ARG A 120 -12.27 -8.76 2.65
CA ARG A 120 -13.34 -8.81 1.63
C ARG A 120 -12.81 -8.94 0.20
N SER A 121 -11.54 -8.67 -0.03
CA SER A 121 -10.87 -8.78 -1.33
C SER A 121 -9.74 -9.80 -1.31
N GLY A 122 -9.05 -10.00 -2.44
CA GLY A 122 -7.83 -10.81 -2.50
C GLY A 122 -6.59 -10.14 -1.89
N ILE A 123 -6.70 -8.89 -1.44
CA ILE A 123 -5.65 -8.18 -0.71
C ILE A 123 -6.12 -8.02 0.73
N HIS A 124 -5.41 -8.68 1.64
CA HIS A 124 -5.70 -8.65 3.07
C HIS A 124 -4.68 -7.75 3.75
N THR A 125 -5.10 -6.57 4.15
CA THR A 125 -4.25 -5.60 4.86
C THR A 125 -5.12 -4.79 5.81
N GLY A 126 -4.52 -4.31 6.89
CA GLY A 126 -5.07 -3.26 7.70
C GLY A 126 -4.79 -1.87 7.10
N SER A 127 -5.19 -0.83 7.81
CA SER A 127 -4.81 0.53 7.49
C SER A 127 -3.30 0.68 7.44
N VAL A 128 -2.79 1.44 6.47
CA VAL A 128 -1.34 1.63 6.29
C VAL A 128 -1.00 3.09 6.54
N LEU A 129 -0.13 3.34 7.52
CA LEU A 129 0.43 4.66 7.78
C LEU A 129 1.70 4.84 6.97
N ILE A 130 1.73 5.89 6.14
CA ILE A 130 2.87 6.29 5.32
C ILE A 130 3.33 7.66 5.80
N GLY A 131 4.61 7.82 6.10
CA GLY A 131 5.15 9.02 6.74
C GLY A 131 5.01 10.30 5.94
N ALA A 132 5.16 10.26 4.62
CA ALA A 132 4.95 11.45 3.78
C ALA A 132 4.66 11.08 2.32
N MET A 133 3.79 11.89 1.71
CA MET A 133 3.51 11.89 0.27
C MET A 133 3.24 13.32 -0.21
N THR A 134 3.41 13.56 -1.50
CA THR A 134 2.97 14.82 -2.09
C THR A 134 1.46 14.80 -2.27
N VAL A 135 0.79 15.83 -1.77
CA VAL A 135 -0.64 16.05 -1.96
C VAL A 135 -0.84 17.35 -2.72
N ALA A 136 -1.65 17.33 -3.77
CA ALA A 136 -2.05 18.49 -4.56
C ALA A 136 -3.57 18.50 -4.73
N GLY A 137 -4.15 19.68 -4.75
CA GLY A 137 -5.59 19.92 -4.82
C GLY A 137 -6.00 20.98 -3.80
N SER A 138 -7.21 21.44 -3.86
CA SER A 138 -7.75 22.51 -3.00
C SER A 138 -8.89 21.98 -2.13
#